data_12576441440f2e4cde9e22bd3d66912d
#
_entry.id   12576441440f2e4cde9e22bd3d66912d
#
_cell.length_a   1.000
_cell.length_b   1.000
_cell.length_c   1.000
_cell.angle_alpha   90.00
_cell.angle_beta   90.00
_cell.angle_gamma   90.00
#
_symmetry.space_group_name_H-M   'P 1'
#
loop_
_entity.id
_entity.type
_entity.pdbx_description
1 polymer ?
#
loop_
_entity_poly.entity_id
_entity_poly.type
_entity_poly.pdbx_seq_one_letter_code
_entity_poly.pdbx_strand_id
1 'polypeptide(L)'
;MNITNRDQIGDLLNSMGLHGDGAEVGVLYGENAEKILQRWKCARLFLVDPYVRWPDDVYTDCTNTVNYEEARSMAVARLLPYDNKFFIAEPSVQAARMFPDESLDFAFVDDDHAKDHVDRELMALLPKMRRGGIVSGAQRRAHKWRR
;
A
#
# COMPACT_ATOMS: atom_id res chain seq x y z
N MET A 1 14.34 14.88 7.19
CA MET A 1 14.33 13.73 8.12
C MET A 1 14.83 12.50 7.37
N ASN A 2 15.82 11.80 7.90
CA ASN A 2 16.25 10.51 7.36
C ASN A 2 15.60 9.41 8.18
N ILE A 3 14.91 8.47 7.52
CA ILE A 3 14.33 7.29 8.19
C ILE A 3 15.31 6.12 8.06
N THR A 4 15.44 5.35 9.12
CA THR A 4 16.27 4.13 9.17
C THR A 4 15.44 2.85 9.15
N ASN A 5 14.11 3.00 9.35
CA ASN A 5 13.17 1.90 9.42
C ASN A 5 11.88 2.31 8.69
N ARG A 6 11.26 1.36 7.96
CA ARG A 6 9.97 1.56 7.29
C ARG A 6 8.84 1.97 8.24
N ASP A 7 8.92 1.55 9.51
CA ASP A 7 7.93 1.92 10.52
C ASP A 7 7.87 3.44 10.78
N GLN A 8 8.90 4.18 10.35
CA GLN A 8 8.98 5.65 10.48
C GLN A 8 8.41 6.40 9.28
N ILE A 9 7.83 5.71 8.30
CA ILE A 9 7.32 6.36 7.09
C ILE A 9 6.26 7.42 7.40
N GLY A 10 5.39 7.15 8.36
CA GLY A 10 4.36 8.11 8.79
C GLY A 10 4.96 9.41 9.35
N ASP A 11 6.05 9.30 10.11
CA ASP A 11 6.76 10.46 10.66
C ASP A 11 7.43 11.27 9.54
N LEU A 12 8.01 10.60 8.54
CA LEU A 12 8.56 11.26 7.36
C LEU A 12 7.50 12.03 6.59
N LEU A 13 6.36 11.40 6.29
CA LEU A 13 5.25 12.03 5.58
C LEU A 13 4.75 13.29 6.31
N ASN A 14 4.59 13.19 7.65
CA ASN A 14 4.23 14.35 8.46
C ASN A 14 5.27 15.46 8.39
N SER A 15 6.56 15.13 8.45
CA SER A 15 7.65 16.13 8.38
C SER A 15 7.72 16.85 7.03
N MET A 16 7.19 16.22 5.97
CA MET A 16 7.09 16.80 4.63
C MET A 16 5.78 17.57 4.39
N GLY A 17 4.89 17.61 5.39
CA GLY A 17 3.58 18.25 5.26
C GLY A 17 2.60 17.47 4.37
N LEU A 18 2.83 16.18 4.14
CA LEU A 18 1.96 15.31 3.37
C LEU A 18 0.90 14.74 4.31
N HIS A 19 -0.32 15.27 4.24
CA HIS A 19 -1.44 14.92 5.13
C HIS A 19 -2.70 14.53 4.36
N GLY A 20 -2.60 14.36 3.04
CA GLY A 20 -3.72 13.99 2.18
C GLY A 20 -4.02 12.49 2.22
N ASP A 21 -4.45 11.98 1.09
CA ASP A 21 -4.80 10.57 0.94
C ASP A 21 -3.57 9.71 0.66
N GLY A 22 -3.62 8.47 1.08
CA GLY A 22 -2.65 7.45 0.73
C GLY A 22 -3.28 6.12 0.42
N ALA A 23 -2.49 5.21 -0.15
CA ALA A 23 -2.89 3.84 -0.44
C ALA A 23 -1.82 2.85 0.01
N GLU A 24 -2.23 1.73 0.59
CA GLU A 24 -1.41 0.54 0.78
C GLU A 24 -1.93 -0.56 -0.13
N VAL A 25 -1.04 -1.13 -0.94
CA VAL A 25 -1.31 -2.24 -1.84
C VAL A 25 -0.66 -3.50 -1.27
N GLY A 26 -1.48 -4.52 -1.00
CA GLY A 26 -1.05 -5.70 -0.26
C GLY A 26 -1.12 -5.49 1.25
N VAL A 27 -2.31 -5.63 1.81
CA VAL A 27 -2.62 -5.33 3.23
C VAL A 27 -2.45 -6.54 4.13
N LEU A 28 -2.89 -7.68 3.66
CA LEU A 28 -2.88 -8.97 4.33
C LEU A 28 -3.50 -8.88 5.74
N TYR A 29 -2.70 -9.02 6.80
CA TYR A 29 -3.16 -8.96 8.21
C TYR A 29 -3.28 -7.53 8.76
N GLY A 30 -2.95 -6.50 7.98
CA GLY A 30 -3.07 -5.08 8.35
C GLY A 30 -1.98 -4.55 9.28
N GLU A 31 -0.90 -5.29 9.50
CA GLU A 31 0.17 -4.87 10.44
C GLU A 31 0.89 -3.61 9.98
N ASN A 32 1.21 -3.51 8.69
CA ASN A 32 1.86 -2.32 8.16
C ASN A 32 0.89 -1.13 8.09
N ALA A 33 -0.35 -1.37 7.70
CA ALA A 33 -1.42 -0.37 7.72
C ALA A 33 -1.59 0.25 9.11
N GLU A 34 -1.59 -0.58 10.16
CA GLU A 34 -1.68 -0.11 11.53
C GLU A 34 -0.52 0.82 11.91
N LYS A 35 0.71 0.45 11.58
CA LYS A 35 1.90 1.28 11.83
C LYS A 35 1.84 2.62 11.10
N ILE A 36 1.33 2.62 9.86
CA ILE A 36 1.13 3.84 9.09
C ILE A 36 0.08 4.73 9.79
N LEU A 37 -1.08 4.18 10.12
CA LEU A 37 -2.19 4.91 10.74
C LEU A 37 -1.86 5.42 12.15
N GLN A 38 -1.02 4.73 12.90
CA GLN A 38 -0.54 5.16 14.22
C GLN A 38 0.35 6.42 14.16
N ARG A 39 1.09 6.59 13.06
CA ARG A 39 2.12 7.62 12.95
C ARG A 39 1.79 8.73 11.95
N TRP A 40 1.09 8.40 10.88
CA TRP A 40 0.78 9.36 9.82
C TRP A 40 -0.55 10.08 10.05
N LYS A 41 -0.51 11.40 10.06
CA LYS A 41 -1.70 12.25 10.17
C LYS A 41 -2.33 12.45 8.79
N CYS A 42 -2.80 11.37 8.17
CA CYS A 42 -3.42 11.42 6.85
C CYS A 42 -4.92 11.74 6.91
N ALA A 43 -5.45 12.24 5.81
CA ALA A 43 -6.89 12.40 5.63
C ALA A 43 -7.56 11.03 5.50
N ARG A 44 -7.06 10.18 4.60
CA ARG A 44 -7.57 8.82 4.37
C ARG A 44 -6.43 7.88 3.97
N LEU A 45 -6.50 6.63 4.45
CA LEU A 45 -5.67 5.53 3.99
C LEU A 45 -6.54 4.47 3.31
N PHE A 46 -6.34 4.28 2.02
CA PHE A 46 -6.99 3.23 1.24
C PHE A 46 -6.19 1.93 1.33
N LEU A 47 -6.87 0.86 1.67
CA LEU A 47 -6.31 -0.46 1.94
C LEU A 47 -6.72 -1.40 0.81
N VAL A 48 -5.83 -1.58 -0.15
CA VAL A 48 -6.07 -2.32 -1.37
C VAL A 48 -5.56 -3.74 -1.23
N ASP A 49 -6.47 -4.69 -1.16
CA ASP A 49 -6.16 -6.12 -1.17
C ASP A 49 -7.41 -6.89 -1.63
N PRO A 50 -7.33 -7.69 -2.69
CA PRO A 50 -8.47 -8.49 -3.15
C PRO A 50 -8.83 -9.61 -2.18
N TYR A 51 -7.90 -10.02 -1.28
CA TYR A 51 -8.07 -11.13 -0.33
C TYR A 51 -8.54 -12.42 -1.00
N VAL A 52 -8.01 -12.69 -2.18
CA VAL A 52 -8.29 -13.90 -2.94
C VAL A 52 -7.02 -14.66 -3.26
N ARG A 53 -7.12 -15.98 -3.32
CA ARG A 53 -6.04 -16.81 -3.83
C ARG A 53 -6.00 -16.71 -5.36
N TRP A 54 -4.84 -16.36 -5.89
CA TRP A 54 -4.59 -16.40 -7.32
C TRP A 54 -4.04 -17.78 -7.71
N PRO A 55 -4.24 -18.23 -8.97
CA PRO A 55 -3.57 -19.41 -9.50
C PRO A 55 -2.04 -19.29 -9.40
N ASP A 56 -1.37 -20.38 -9.11
CA ASP A 56 0.09 -20.43 -8.89
C ASP A 56 0.92 -19.98 -10.11
N ASP A 57 0.34 -20.05 -11.31
CA ASP A 57 0.93 -19.55 -12.55
C ASP A 57 0.85 -18.02 -12.72
N VAL A 58 0.01 -17.37 -11.93
CA VAL A 58 -0.16 -15.91 -11.96
C VAL A 58 0.70 -15.23 -10.89
N TYR A 59 0.83 -15.85 -9.72
CA TYR A 59 1.60 -15.35 -8.59
C TYR A 59 2.67 -16.36 -8.19
N THR A 60 3.91 -16.01 -8.38
CA THR A 60 5.06 -16.90 -8.08
C THR A 60 5.57 -16.80 -6.66
N ASP A 61 5.15 -15.79 -5.91
CA ASP A 61 5.63 -15.50 -4.54
C ASP A 61 4.55 -15.72 -3.47
N CYS A 62 3.39 -16.22 -3.87
CA CYS A 62 2.31 -16.51 -2.93
C CYS A 62 2.61 -17.74 -2.11
N THR A 63 2.62 -17.57 -0.83
CA THR A 63 2.52 -18.67 0.10
C THR A 63 1.12 -19.28 -0.02
N ASN A 64 1.03 -20.44 -0.64
CA ASN A 64 -0.21 -21.23 -0.76
C ASN A 64 -0.86 -21.58 0.60
N THR A 65 -0.28 -21.12 1.69
CA THR A 65 -0.66 -21.38 3.08
C THR A 65 -1.49 -20.26 3.70
N VAL A 66 -1.69 -19.12 3.01
CA VAL A 66 -2.45 -18.01 3.56
C VAL A 66 -3.95 -18.29 3.49
N ASN A 67 -4.62 -18.19 4.63
CA ASN A 67 -6.07 -18.11 4.70
C ASN A 67 -6.50 -16.64 4.54
N TYR A 68 -6.91 -16.26 3.34
CA TYR A 68 -7.24 -14.85 3.02
C TYR A 68 -8.49 -14.35 3.73
N GLU A 69 -9.45 -15.21 4.03
CA GLU A 69 -10.64 -14.84 4.81
C GLU A 69 -10.26 -14.50 6.26
N GLU A 70 -9.40 -15.32 6.86
CA GLU A 70 -8.86 -15.06 8.19
C GLU A 70 -8.00 -13.78 8.19
N ALA A 71 -7.12 -13.62 7.22
CA ALA A 71 -6.27 -12.43 7.10
C ALA A 71 -7.11 -11.14 7.01
N ARG A 72 -8.16 -11.15 6.19
CA ARG A 72 -9.10 -10.03 6.09
C ARG A 72 -9.79 -9.74 7.41
N SER A 73 -10.30 -10.77 8.07
CA SER A 73 -10.98 -10.64 9.37
C SER A 73 -10.07 -10.05 10.42
N MET A 74 -8.80 -10.48 10.46
CA MET A 74 -7.79 -9.95 11.36
C MET A 74 -7.44 -8.49 11.03
N ALA A 75 -7.30 -8.14 9.76
CA ALA A 75 -7.04 -6.77 9.34
C ALA A 75 -8.20 -5.83 9.73
N VAL A 76 -9.44 -6.24 9.49
CA VAL A 76 -10.63 -5.47 9.88
C VAL A 76 -10.66 -5.25 11.39
N ALA A 77 -10.42 -6.30 12.19
CA ALA A 77 -10.39 -6.20 13.65
C ALA A 77 -9.26 -5.29 14.15
N ARG A 78 -8.06 -5.45 13.61
CA ARG A 78 -6.87 -4.66 13.96
C ARG A 78 -7.07 -3.17 13.70
N LEU A 79 -7.69 -2.83 12.58
CA LEU A 79 -7.84 -1.46 12.11
C LEU A 79 -9.16 -0.81 12.53
N LEU A 80 -9.98 -1.50 13.30
CA LEU A 80 -11.25 -1.00 13.80
C LEU A 80 -11.16 0.37 14.51
N PRO A 81 -10.11 0.67 15.32
CA PRO A 81 -9.99 1.97 15.99
C PRO A 81 -9.77 3.18 15.07
N TYR A 82 -9.45 2.97 13.80
CA TYR A 82 -9.09 4.04 12.87
C TYR A 82 -10.26 4.38 11.95
N ASP A 83 -10.80 5.59 12.04
CA ASP A 83 -11.97 6.02 11.24
C ASP A 83 -11.60 6.45 9.81
N ASN A 84 -10.32 6.73 9.57
CA ASN A 84 -9.81 7.24 8.28
C ASN A 84 -9.20 6.14 7.39
N LYS A 85 -9.54 4.86 7.63
CA LYS A 85 -9.17 3.73 6.76
C LYS A 85 -10.35 3.32 5.87
N PHE A 86 -10.05 2.88 4.65
CA PHE A 86 -11.05 2.41 3.69
C PHE A 86 -10.53 1.19 2.94
N PHE A 87 -11.21 0.04 3.10
CA PHE A 87 -10.87 -1.18 2.39
C PHE A 87 -11.37 -1.15 0.95
N ILE A 88 -10.51 -1.54 0.01
CA ILE A 88 -10.84 -1.75 -1.40
C ILE A 88 -10.47 -3.19 -1.75
N ALA A 89 -11.49 -4.05 -1.89
CA ALA A 89 -11.33 -5.47 -2.20
C ALA A 89 -11.20 -5.69 -3.71
N GLU A 90 -10.20 -5.05 -4.31
CA GLU A 90 -9.91 -5.12 -5.75
C GLU A 90 -8.41 -5.36 -5.97
N PRO A 91 -8.05 -5.99 -7.09
CA PRO A 91 -6.65 -6.03 -7.51
C PRO A 91 -6.07 -4.62 -7.69
N SER A 92 -4.79 -4.47 -7.46
CA SER A 92 -4.08 -3.19 -7.42
C SER A 92 -4.31 -2.29 -8.64
N VAL A 93 -4.25 -2.86 -9.85
CA VAL A 93 -4.44 -2.09 -11.10
C VAL A 93 -5.89 -1.59 -11.23
N GLN A 94 -6.86 -2.41 -10.85
CA GLN A 94 -8.28 -2.02 -10.84
C GLN A 94 -8.55 -0.96 -9.78
N ALA A 95 -8.00 -1.13 -8.58
CA ALA A 95 -8.11 -0.16 -7.50
C ALA A 95 -7.50 1.19 -7.88
N ALA A 96 -6.35 1.19 -8.56
CA ALA A 96 -5.70 2.41 -9.02
C ALA A 96 -6.62 3.27 -9.91
N ARG A 97 -7.49 2.65 -10.69
CA ARG A 97 -8.46 3.37 -11.55
C ARG A 97 -9.53 4.13 -10.76
N MET A 98 -9.74 3.77 -9.49
CA MET A 98 -10.69 4.42 -8.62
C MET A 98 -10.16 5.75 -8.07
N PHE A 99 -8.86 5.97 -8.10
CA PHE A 99 -8.24 7.20 -7.64
C PHE A 99 -8.18 8.25 -8.75
N PRO A 100 -8.56 9.50 -8.47
CA PRO A 100 -8.28 10.62 -9.38
C PRO A 100 -6.78 10.77 -9.62
N ASP A 101 -6.39 11.30 -10.77
CA ASP A 101 -5.00 11.65 -11.03
C ASP A 101 -4.53 12.73 -10.03
N GLU A 102 -3.26 12.66 -9.65
CA GLU A 102 -2.63 13.59 -8.70
C GLU A 102 -3.36 13.73 -7.36
N SER A 103 -3.98 12.66 -6.84
CA SER A 103 -4.77 12.67 -5.60
C SER A 103 -4.07 12.09 -4.38
N LEU A 104 -3.07 11.22 -4.57
CA LEU A 104 -2.40 10.51 -3.49
C LEU A 104 -1.10 11.21 -3.07
N ASP A 105 -0.93 11.46 -1.77
CA ASP A 105 0.33 11.91 -1.18
C ASP A 105 1.30 10.75 -0.94
N PHE A 106 0.77 9.55 -0.74
CA PHE A 106 1.57 8.37 -0.41
C PHE A 106 0.99 7.10 -1.02
N ALA A 107 1.87 6.23 -1.49
CA ALA A 107 1.51 4.85 -1.84
C ALA A 107 2.58 3.87 -1.33
N PHE A 108 2.14 2.80 -0.69
CA PHE A 108 2.98 1.68 -0.26
C PHE A 108 2.61 0.44 -1.07
N VAL A 109 3.58 -0.18 -1.74
CA VAL A 109 3.36 -1.36 -2.58
C VAL A 109 4.10 -2.55 -1.99
N ASP A 110 3.36 -3.49 -1.45
CA ASP A 110 3.86 -4.72 -0.83
C ASP A 110 2.96 -5.92 -1.18
N ASP A 111 2.57 -6.02 -2.44
CA ASP A 111 1.74 -7.13 -2.91
C ASP A 111 2.62 -8.25 -3.49
N ASP A 112 2.56 -8.54 -4.76
CA ASP A 112 3.38 -9.58 -5.37
C ASP A 112 4.78 -9.06 -5.75
N HIS A 113 5.82 -9.79 -5.34
CA HIS A 113 7.22 -9.45 -5.60
C HIS A 113 7.72 -9.83 -6.99
N ALA A 114 6.89 -10.41 -7.86
CA ALA A 114 7.24 -10.63 -9.25
C ALA A 114 7.44 -9.28 -9.97
N LYS A 115 8.60 -9.10 -10.60
CA LYS A 115 8.99 -7.82 -11.21
C LYS A 115 7.94 -7.23 -12.14
N ASP A 116 7.32 -8.06 -12.97
CA ASP A 116 6.34 -7.61 -13.95
C ASP A 116 5.03 -7.12 -13.30
N HIS A 117 4.68 -7.66 -12.14
CA HIS A 117 3.53 -7.24 -11.36
C HIS A 117 3.79 -5.89 -10.70
N VAL A 118 4.94 -5.74 -10.04
CA VAL A 118 5.36 -4.48 -9.42
C VAL A 118 5.43 -3.36 -10.46
N ASP A 119 5.97 -3.62 -11.64
CA ASP A 119 6.05 -2.63 -12.71
C ASP A 119 4.65 -2.18 -13.17
N ARG A 120 3.70 -3.10 -13.31
CA ARG A 120 2.29 -2.78 -13.67
C ARG A 120 1.59 -1.98 -12.58
N GLU A 121 1.77 -2.33 -11.34
CA GLU A 121 1.23 -1.62 -10.19
C GLU A 121 1.76 -0.19 -10.11
N LEU A 122 3.07 -0.03 -10.24
CA LEU A 122 3.71 1.28 -10.26
C LEU A 122 3.23 2.13 -11.43
N MET A 123 3.14 1.56 -12.64
CA MET A 123 2.61 2.28 -13.81
C MET A 123 1.17 2.74 -13.61
N ALA A 124 0.35 1.95 -12.91
CA ALA A 124 -1.03 2.31 -12.62
C ALA A 124 -1.15 3.38 -11.52
N LEU A 125 -0.27 3.35 -10.51
CA LEU A 125 -0.31 4.24 -9.36
C LEU A 125 0.40 5.58 -9.60
N LEU A 126 1.48 5.61 -10.39
CA LEU A 126 2.26 6.84 -10.60
C LEU A 126 1.43 8.04 -11.08
N PRO A 127 0.48 7.90 -12.04
CA PRO A 127 -0.38 9.02 -12.43
C PRO A 127 -1.28 9.53 -11.31
N LYS A 128 -1.53 8.69 -10.29
CA LYS A 128 -2.39 9.01 -9.15
C LYS A 128 -1.64 9.78 -8.06
N MET A 129 -0.32 9.76 -8.11
CA MET A 129 0.52 10.45 -7.15
C MET A 129 0.53 11.95 -7.39
N ARG A 130 0.32 12.70 -6.32
CA ARG A 130 0.50 14.16 -6.32
C ARG A 130 1.98 14.50 -6.49
N ARG A 131 2.28 15.65 -7.08
CA ARG A 131 3.66 16.13 -7.16
C ARG A 131 4.26 16.28 -5.77
N GLY A 132 5.42 15.67 -5.54
CA GLY A 132 6.05 15.62 -4.22
C GLY A 132 5.57 14.50 -3.33
N GLY A 133 4.58 13.71 -3.77
CA GLY A 133 4.16 12.51 -3.10
C GLY A 133 5.23 11.41 -3.11
N ILE A 134 5.10 10.45 -2.22
CA ILE A 134 6.07 9.35 -2.02
C ILE A 134 5.45 8.02 -2.41
N VAL A 135 6.19 7.25 -3.21
CA VAL A 135 5.93 5.81 -3.39
C VAL A 135 7.02 5.04 -2.67
N SER A 136 6.62 4.10 -1.83
CA SER A 136 7.50 3.19 -1.09
C SER A 136 7.02 1.75 -1.26
N GLY A 137 7.86 0.79 -0.88
CA GLY A 137 7.49 -0.63 -0.95
C GLY A 137 8.52 -1.52 -0.28
N ALA A 138 8.14 -2.75 0.01
CA ALA A 138 9.03 -3.78 0.53
C ALA A 138 9.77 -4.46 -0.63
N GLN A 139 10.71 -3.77 -1.26
CA GLN A 139 11.58 -4.41 -2.26
C GLN A 139 12.88 -4.90 -1.65
N ARG A 140 13.26 -6.12 -1.98
CA ARG A 140 14.58 -6.69 -1.62
C ARG A 140 15.74 -6.03 -2.37
N ARG A 141 15.49 -5.13 -3.35
CA ARG A 141 16.51 -4.33 -4.06
C ARG A 141 15.96 -2.96 -4.42
N ALA A 142 16.59 -1.93 -3.89
CA ALA A 142 16.30 -0.55 -4.24
C ALA A 142 16.66 -0.28 -5.72
N HIS A 143 15.68 0.04 -6.54
CA HIS A 143 15.92 0.67 -7.84
C HIS A 143 15.84 2.20 -7.68
N LYS A 144 16.96 2.87 -7.95
CA LYS A 144 16.97 4.33 -8.09
C LYS A 144 16.21 4.70 -9.36
N TRP A 145 15.05 5.28 -9.22
CA TRP A 145 14.38 5.97 -10.32
C TRP A 145 15.15 7.25 -10.62
N ARG A 146 15.76 7.33 -11.80
CA ARG A 146 16.21 8.59 -12.37
C ARG A 146 15.15 9.06 -13.36
N ARG A 147 14.66 10.27 -13.18
CA ARG A 147 13.87 10.98 -14.18
C ARG A 147 14.77 11.42 -15.32
#